data_d3656a8f97627e884bfffbe0c25ad75c
#
_entry.id   d3656a8f97627e884bfffbe0c25ad75c
#
_cell.length_a   1.000
_cell.length_b   1.000
_cell.length_c   1.000
_cell.angle_alpha   90.00
_cell.angle_beta   90.00
_cell.angle_gamma   90.00
#
_symmetry.space_group_name_H-M   'P 1'
#
loop_
_entity.id
_entity.type
_entity.pdbx_description
1 polymer ?
#
loop_
_entity_poly.entity_id
_entity_poly.type
_entity_poly.pdbx_seq_one_letter_code
_entity_poly.pdbx_strand_id
1 'polypeptide(L)'
;MIDRRNFVAATLGAIASPAAIGLALAQPAASQMTAYGFSFPALSGDAIRLADFAGRPILVVNTASQCGYTPQYAGLQALWAEFKDRGLMIIAVPSNDFGGQEPGGVSEITETAQHQYGVGFPIAAKSVVKGPAAHPFYKWAAAARPNDTPRWNFHKYLVGRDGYLADSFATTIEPTDTRIKTALARQLSSA
;
A
#
# COMPACT_ATOMS: atom_id res chain seq x y z
N MET A 1 -23.03 37.84 -86.00
CA MET A 1 -22.85 39.01 -85.17
C MET A 1 -23.81 38.88 -83.98
N ILE A 2 -23.34 39.06 -82.79
CA ILE A 2 -24.05 39.15 -81.51
C ILE A 2 -24.20 37.77 -80.78
N ASP A 3 -23.34 37.65 -79.92
CA ASP A 3 -23.11 36.66 -78.85
C ASP A 3 -24.14 36.86 -77.73
N ARG A 4 -24.70 35.80 -77.24
CA ARG A 4 -25.53 35.80 -76.00
C ARG A 4 -24.90 34.84 -75.00
N ARG A 5 -24.20 35.39 -74.05
CA ARG A 5 -23.71 34.75 -72.86
C ARG A 5 -24.84 34.26 -71.97
N ASN A 6 -24.91 32.96 -71.78
CA ASN A 6 -25.76 32.38 -70.78
C ASN A 6 -24.98 32.32 -69.43
N PHE A 7 -25.42 33.11 -68.47
CA PHE A 7 -24.97 32.99 -67.08
C PHE A 7 -25.72 31.84 -66.43
N VAL A 8 -24.98 30.78 -66.05
CA VAL A 8 -25.50 29.73 -65.16
C VAL A 8 -25.15 30.12 -63.72
N ALA A 9 -26.16 30.44 -62.95
CA ALA A 9 -25.99 30.68 -61.51
C ALA A 9 -25.88 29.33 -60.79
N ALA A 10 -24.71 29.06 -60.24
CA ALA A 10 -24.50 27.87 -59.34
C ALA A 10 -24.93 28.23 -57.92
N THR A 11 -26.02 27.65 -57.46
CA THR A 11 -26.44 27.70 -56.07
C THR A 11 -25.59 26.76 -55.23
N LEU A 12 -24.72 27.28 -54.35
CA LEU A 12 -24.01 26.50 -53.33
C LEU A 12 -25.03 26.11 -52.23
N GLY A 13 -25.39 24.86 -52.21
CA GLY A 13 -26.10 24.27 -51.07
C GLY A 13 -25.15 24.06 -49.88
N ALA A 14 -25.35 24.80 -48.81
CA ALA A 14 -24.66 24.55 -47.55
C ALA A 14 -25.20 23.29 -46.89
N ILE A 15 -24.36 22.23 -46.87
CA ILE A 15 -24.67 21.02 -46.11
C ILE A 15 -24.27 21.28 -44.66
N ALA A 16 -25.26 21.49 -43.79
CA ALA A 16 -25.08 21.56 -42.35
C ALA A 16 -24.80 20.12 -41.83
N SER A 17 -23.59 19.85 -41.42
CA SER A 17 -23.24 18.61 -40.70
C SER A 17 -23.83 18.67 -39.29
N PRO A 18 -24.56 17.64 -38.84
CA PRO A 18 -24.99 17.54 -37.46
C PRO A 18 -23.77 17.32 -36.57
N ALA A 19 -23.48 18.26 -35.66
CA ALA A 19 -22.52 18.08 -34.60
C ALA A 19 -22.97 16.89 -33.72
N ALA A 20 -22.27 15.78 -33.82
CA ALA A 20 -22.44 14.67 -32.88
C ALA A 20 -22.01 15.14 -31.49
N ILE A 21 -22.99 15.45 -30.64
CA ILE A 21 -22.72 15.63 -29.21
C ILE A 21 -22.38 14.25 -28.66
N GLY A 22 -21.08 13.96 -28.61
CA GLY A 22 -20.57 12.77 -27.91
C GLY A 22 -20.89 12.91 -26.43
N LEU A 23 -21.91 12.19 -25.95
CA LEU A 23 -22.04 11.94 -24.51
C LEU A 23 -20.79 11.17 -24.10
N ALA A 24 -19.84 11.85 -23.50
CA ALA A 24 -18.79 11.22 -22.73
C ALA A 24 -19.50 10.54 -21.55
N LEU A 25 -19.74 9.23 -21.66
CA LEU A 25 -20.10 8.42 -20.51
C LEU A 25 -18.94 8.53 -19.56
N ALA A 26 -19.11 9.31 -18.49
CA ALA A 26 -18.20 9.31 -17.36
C ALA A 26 -18.11 7.86 -16.89
N GLN A 27 -16.99 7.20 -17.15
CA GLN A 27 -16.69 5.91 -16.55
C GLN A 27 -16.83 6.12 -15.04
N PRO A 28 -17.63 5.28 -14.33
CA PRO A 28 -17.66 5.34 -12.89
C PRO A 28 -16.21 5.19 -12.44
N ALA A 29 -15.70 6.16 -11.67
CA ALA A 29 -14.39 6.06 -11.05
C ALA A 29 -14.37 4.71 -10.37
N ALA A 30 -13.57 3.77 -10.90
CA ALA A 30 -13.36 2.47 -10.27
C ALA A 30 -13.01 2.81 -8.82
N SER A 31 -13.86 2.41 -7.87
CA SER A 31 -13.62 2.65 -6.45
C SER A 31 -12.27 2.04 -6.16
N GLN A 32 -11.24 2.90 -5.98
CA GLN A 32 -9.88 2.43 -5.79
C GLN A 32 -9.90 1.59 -4.51
N MET A 33 -9.57 0.31 -4.63
CA MET A 33 -9.52 -0.61 -3.50
C MET A 33 -8.57 -0.05 -2.45
N THR A 34 -9.06 0.12 -1.23
CA THR A 34 -8.24 0.54 -0.09
C THR A 34 -7.61 -0.67 0.60
N ALA A 35 -6.62 -0.44 1.45
CA ALA A 35 -6.00 -1.46 2.29
C ALA A 35 -7.02 -2.18 3.20
N TYR A 36 -8.15 -1.56 3.51
CA TYR A 36 -9.20 -2.15 4.36
C TYR A 36 -9.88 -3.38 3.75
N GLY A 37 -9.72 -3.63 2.45
CA GLY A 37 -10.16 -4.88 1.81
C GLY A 37 -9.30 -6.10 2.10
N PHE A 38 -8.17 -5.95 2.81
CA PHE A 38 -7.23 -7.04 3.06
C PHE A 38 -7.21 -7.48 4.53
N SER A 39 -6.81 -8.74 4.72
CA SER A 39 -6.55 -9.32 6.04
C SER A 39 -5.37 -10.26 5.97
N PHE A 40 -4.63 -10.40 7.05
CA PHE A 40 -3.58 -11.40 7.20
C PHE A 40 -4.05 -12.46 8.20
N PRO A 41 -3.77 -13.76 8.00
CA PRO A 41 -3.85 -14.72 9.09
C PRO A 41 -2.92 -14.26 10.22
N ALA A 42 -3.38 -14.24 11.46
CA ALA A 42 -2.51 -13.93 12.59
C ALA A 42 -1.63 -15.14 12.94
N LEU A 43 -0.53 -14.87 13.62
CA LEU A 43 0.33 -15.94 14.16
C LEU A 43 -0.42 -16.81 15.17
N SER A 44 -1.42 -16.25 15.88
CA SER A 44 -2.33 -16.93 16.80
C SER A 44 -3.40 -17.79 16.12
N GLY A 45 -3.58 -17.66 14.80
CA GLY A 45 -4.61 -18.36 14.02
C GLY A 45 -5.86 -17.52 13.70
N ASP A 46 -6.07 -16.39 14.36
CA ASP A 46 -7.15 -15.45 14.03
C ASP A 46 -6.85 -14.65 12.76
N ALA A 47 -7.76 -13.78 12.34
CA ALA A 47 -7.54 -12.87 11.22
C ALA A 47 -7.22 -11.45 11.72
N ILE A 48 -6.13 -10.86 11.20
CA ILE A 48 -5.82 -9.43 11.33
C ILE A 48 -6.48 -8.72 10.15
N ARG A 49 -7.69 -8.22 10.30
CA ARG A 49 -8.40 -7.47 9.27
C ARG A 49 -7.98 -6.01 9.32
N LEU A 50 -7.47 -5.47 8.20
CA LEU A 50 -7.07 -4.06 8.15
C LEU A 50 -8.28 -3.12 8.34
N ALA A 51 -9.48 -3.57 8.01
CA ALA A 51 -10.73 -2.85 8.26
C ALA A 51 -10.97 -2.55 9.75
N ASP A 52 -10.49 -3.40 10.66
CA ASP A 52 -10.64 -3.20 12.10
C ASP A 52 -9.83 -1.99 12.60
N PHE A 53 -8.92 -1.48 11.77
CA PHE A 53 -8.09 -0.30 12.04
C PHE A 53 -8.47 0.91 11.16
N ALA A 54 -9.66 0.90 10.56
CA ALA A 54 -10.11 2.00 9.72
C ALA A 54 -10.04 3.35 10.45
N GLY A 55 -9.60 4.40 9.76
CA GLY A 55 -9.37 5.72 10.35
C GLY A 55 -8.08 5.86 11.17
N ARG A 56 -7.23 4.84 11.20
CA ARG A 56 -5.93 4.81 11.87
C ARG A 56 -4.80 4.61 10.85
N PRO A 57 -3.62 5.23 11.03
CA PRO A 57 -2.46 4.88 10.23
C PRO A 57 -1.98 3.46 10.56
N ILE A 58 -1.65 2.68 9.52
CA ILE A 58 -1.18 1.29 9.68
C ILE A 58 0.20 1.17 9.02
N LEU A 59 1.21 0.76 9.79
CA LEU A 59 2.54 0.44 9.27
C LEU A 59 2.66 -1.08 9.09
N VAL A 60 2.67 -1.54 7.84
CA VAL A 60 2.85 -2.96 7.50
C VAL A 60 4.31 -3.21 7.16
N VAL A 61 4.96 -4.15 7.84
CA VAL A 61 6.40 -4.41 7.74
C VAL A 61 6.64 -5.89 7.45
N ASN A 62 7.32 -6.22 6.36
CA ASN A 62 7.77 -7.60 6.15
C ASN A 62 9.03 -7.87 6.98
N THR A 63 9.01 -8.92 7.78
CA THR A 63 10.02 -9.22 8.80
C THR A 63 10.69 -10.58 8.59
N ALA A 64 11.81 -10.81 9.26
CA ALA A 64 12.47 -12.10 9.32
C ALA A 64 13.32 -12.22 10.61
N SER A 65 13.37 -13.44 11.17
CA SER A 65 14.03 -13.73 12.45
C SER A 65 15.55 -13.86 12.34
N GLN A 66 16.09 -14.21 11.15
CA GLN A 66 17.52 -14.46 10.92
C GLN A 66 18.15 -13.44 9.97
N CYS A 67 17.72 -12.19 10.05
CA CYS A 67 18.17 -11.10 9.20
C CYS A 67 19.12 -10.17 9.97
N GLY A 68 20.12 -9.60 9.31
CA GLY A 68 20.93 -8.53 9.90
C GLY A 68 20.13 -7.30 10.34
N TYR A 69 18.93 -7.14 9.82
CA TYR A 69 17.99 -6.06 10.21
C TYR A 69 16.97 -6.47 11.29
N THR A 70 17.03 -7.71 11.83
CA THR A 70 16.13 -8.16 12.89
C THR A 70 16.12 -7.24 14.13
N PRO A 71 17.23 -6.57 14.50
CA PRO A 71 17.22 -5.56 15.57
C PRO A 71 16.23 -4.39 15.34
N GLN A 72 15.75 -4.15 14.13
CA GLN A 72 14.70 -3.16 13.87
C GLN A 72 13.37 -3.47 14.58
N TYR A 73 13.14 -4.70 15.06
CA TYR A 73 12.00 -5.01 15.93
C TYR A 73 11.99 -4.11 17.18
N ALA A 74 13.15 -3.86 17.81
CA ALA A 74 13.21 -2.94 18.94
C ALA A 74 12.78 -1.52 18.57
N GLY A 75 13.21 -1.03 17.39
CA GLY A 75 12.80 0.28 16.87
C GLY A 75 11.31 0.33 16.53
N LEU A 76 10.73 -0.75 15.95
CA LEU A 76 9.30 -0.85 15.68
C LEU A 76 8.49 -0.85 16.99
N GLN A 77 8.97 -1.57 18.01
CA GLN A 77 8.32 -1.61 19.32
C GLN A 77 8.37 -0.23 19.99
N ALA A 78 9.50 0.46 19.94
CA ALA A 78 9.62 1.81 20.46
C ALA A 78 8.69 2.79 19.74
N LEU A 79 8.64 2.72 18.41
CA LEU A 79 7.74 3.54 17.59
C LEU A 79 6.26 3.26 17.93
N TRP A 80 5.90 1.99 18.07
CA TRP A 80 4.53 1.61 18.45
C TRP A 80 4.19 2.10 19.85
N ALA A 81 5.06 1.94 20.84
CA ALA A 81 4.85 2.42 22.20
C ALA A 81 4.64 3.95 22.25
N GLU A 82 5.37 4.71 21.40
CA GLU A 82 5.26 6.17 21.32
C GLU A 82 3.93 6.63 20.70
N PHE A 83 3.40 5.89 19.71
CA PHE A 83 2.28 6.36 18.88
C PHE A 83 0.98 5.54 18.97
N LYS A 84 0.96 4.37 19.64
CA LYS A 84 -0.23 3.50 19.73
C LYS A 84 -1.44 4.19 20.31
N ASP A 85 -1.26 4.99 21.38
CA ASP A 85 -2.35 5.70 22.05
C ASP A 85 -2.85 6.89 21.20
N ARG A 86 -2.07 7.30 20.21
CA ARG A 86 -2.47 8.28 19.18
C ARG A 86 -3.08 7.63 17.94
N GLY A 87 -3.16 6.31 17.91
CA GLY A 87 -3.84 5.56 16.86
C GLY A 87 -2.95 4.75 15.93
N LEU A 88 -1.61 4.80 16.02
CA LEU A 88 -0.75 3.98 15.18
C LEU A 88 -1.02 2.48 15.40
N MET A 89 -1.21 1.75 14.31
CA MET A 89 -1.13 0.30 14.28
C MET A 89 0.12 -0.14 13.51
N ILE A 90 0.84 -1.14 14.03
CA ILE A 90 1.92 -1.84 13.32
C ILE A 90 1.49 -3.28 13.11
N ILE A 91 1.78 -3.84 11.94
CA ILE A 91 1.56 -5.26 11.62
C ILE A 91 2.89 -5.81 11.07
N ALA A 92 3.49 -6.75 11.79
CA ALA A 92 4.61 -7.53 11.28
C ALA A 92 4.10 -8.66 10.39
N VAL A 93 4.75 -8.87 9.24
CA VAL A 93 4.44 -9.93 8.28
C VAL A 93 5.71 -10.74 8.04
N PRO A 94 5.97 -11.81 8.81
CA PRO A 94 7.12 -12.68 8.62
C PRO A 94 7.15 -13.26 7.20
N SER A 95 8.32 -13.24 6.54
CA SER A 95 8.47 -13.73 5.18
C SER A 95 9.82 -14.40 4.96
N ASN A 96 9.80 -15.53 4.26
CA ASN A 96 11.01 -16.26 3.88
C ASN A 96 11.55 -15.86 2.49
N ASP A 97 10.98 -14.85 1.84
CA ASP A 97 11.25 -14.51 0.45
C ASP A 97 12.62 -13.87 0.22
N PHE A 98 13.26 -13.38 1.27
CA PHE A 98 14.55 -12.70 1.17
C PHE A 98 15.64 -13.49 1.89
N GLY A 99 16.42 -14.21 1.09
CA GLY A 99 17.57 -15.00 1.58
C GLY A 99 17.21 -16.19 2.47
N GLY A 100 15.95 -16.63 2.52
CA GLY A 100 15.52 -17.74 3.36
C GLY A 100 15.65 -17.45 4.86
N GLN A 101 15.57 -16.17 5.27
CA GLN A 101 15.88 -15.71 6.63
C GLN A 101 14.69 -15.81 7.62
N GLU A 102 13.58 -16.43 7.21
CA GLU A 102 12.48 -16.82 8.08
C GLU A 102 12.17 -18.32 7.89
N PRO A 103 13.14 -19.23 8.16
CA PRO A 103 12.93 -20.65 7.90
C PRO A 103 11.94 -21.28 8.89
N GLY A 104 11.90 -20.76 10.11
CA GLY A 104 11.13 -21.29 11.23
C GLY A 104 9.61 -21.12 11.08
N GLY A 105 8.90 -21.67 12.04
CA GLY A 105 7.45 -21.57 12.17
C GLY A 105 7.01 -20.59 13.26
N VAL A 106 5.82 -20.82 13.79
CA VAL A 106 5.20 -19.97 14.83
C VAL A 106 6.10 -19.80 16.05
N SER A 107 6.73 -20.89 16.50
CA SER A 107 7.57 -20.91 17.72
C SER A 107 8.78 -19.97 17.59
N GLU A 108 9.53 -20.06 16.48
CA GLU A 108 10.74 -19.26 16.27
C GLU A 108 10.39 -17.79 16.03
N ILE A 109 9.30 -17.52 15.33
CA ILE A 109 8.82 -16.14 15.12
C ILE A 109 8.42 -15.52 16.46
N THR A 110 7.68 -16.27 17.30
CA THR A 110 7.26 -15.83 18.64
C THR A 110 8.47 -15.59 19.52
N GLU A 111 9.41 -16.56 19.56
CA GLU A 111 10.65 -16.43 20.34
C GLU A 111 11.42 -15.16 19.95
N THR A 112 11.62 -14.94 18.65
CA THR A 112 12.36 -13.77 18.20
C THR A 112 11.57 -12.48 18.46
N ALA A 113 10.37 -12.35 17.92
CA ALA A 113 9.66 -11.07 17.94
C ALA A 113 9.16 -10.70 19.35
N GLN A 114 8.52 -11.66 20.06
CA GLN A 114 7.86 -11.36 21.34
C GLN A 114 8.83 -11.51 22.52
N HIS A 115 9.59 -12.59 22.61
CA HIS A 115 10.42 -12.84 23.79
C HIS A 115 11.74 -12.06 23.75
N GLN A 116 12.43 -12.01 22.59
CA GLN A 116 13.72 -11.30 22.50
C GLN A 116 13.54 -9.78 22.32
N TYR A 117 12.55 -9.34 21.52
CA TYR A 117 12.35 -7.93 21.20
C TYR A 117 11.12 -7.28 21.86
N GLY A 118 10.33 -8.04 22.62
CA GLY A 118 9.16 -7.53 23.36
C GLY A 118 8.05 -6.97 22.49
N VAL A 119 7.91 -7.46 21.24
CA VAL A 119 6.91 -6.98 20.29
C VAL A 119 5.50 -7.19 20.86
N GLY A 120 4.76 -6.07 21.02
CA GLY A 120 3.39 -6.07 21.52
C GLY A 120 2.33 -5.76 20.46
N PHE A 121 2.74 -5.45 19.22
CA PHE A 121 1.81 -5.25 18.08
C PHE A 121 1.52 -6.57 17.36
N PRO A 122 0.44 -6.64 16.53
CA PRO A 122 0.06 -7.85 15.80
C PRO A 122 1.16 -8.40 14.89
N ILE A 123 1.30 -9.72 14.90
CA ILE A 123 2.20 -10.47 14.02
C ILE A 123 1.33 -11.42 13.16
N ALA A 124 1.49 -11.31 11.85
CA ALA A 124 0.84 -12.20 10.90
C ALA A 124 1.54 -13.58 10.85
N ALA A 125 0.85 -14.57 10.37
CA ALA A 125 1.47 -15.82 9.95
C ALA A 125 2.41 -15.56 8.76
N LYS A 126 3.43 -16.41 8.62
CA LYS A 126 4.42 -16.30 7.55
C LYS A 126 3.74 -16.23 6.18
N SER A 127 4.10 -15.23 5.39
CA SER A 127 3.45 -14.92 4.12
C SER A 127 4.46 -14.67 3.01
N VAL A 128 4.06 -14.95 1.77
CA VAL A 128 4.79 -14.52 0.57
C VAL A 128 4.52 -13.05 0.33
N VAL A 129 5.56 -12.24 0.15
CA VAL A 129 5.44 -10.77 0.02
C VAL A 129 5.94 -10.24 -1.33
N LYS A 130 6.50 -11.11 -2.19
CA LYS A 130 6.94 -10.74 -3.54
C LYS A 130 6.53 -11.77 -4.60
N GLY A 131 6.53 -11.33 -5.86
CA GLY A 131 6.25 -12.19 -7.03
C GLY A 131 4.77 -12.56 -7.19
N PRO A 132 4.46 -13.49 -8.12
CA PRO A 132 3.09 -13.83 -8.47
C PRO A 132 2.26 -14.43 -7.33
N ALA A 133 2.92 -15.12 -6.39
CA ALA A 133 2.28 -15.73 -5.21
C ALA A 133 2.15 -14.76 -4.02
N ALA A 134 2.57 -13.50 -4.15
CA ALA A 134 2.50 -12.53 -3.06
C ALA A 134 1.08 -12.38 -2.51
N HIS A 135 0.99 -12.18 -1.21
CA HIS A 135 -0.25 -11.86 -0.52
C HIS A 135 -0.98 -10.67 -1.19
N PRO A 136 -2.31 -10.68 -1.32
CA PRO A 136 -3.07 -9.65 -2.03
C PRO A 136 -2.74 -8.21 -1.62
N PHE A 137 -2.50 -7.94 -0.33
CA PHE A 137 -2.03 -6.64 0.14
C PHE A 137 -0.73 -6.20 -0.55
N TYR A 138 0.27 -7.08 -0.66
CA TYR A 138 1.56 -6.74 -1.29
C TYR A 138 1.43 -6.55 -2.80
N LYS A 139 0.55 -7.29 -3.47
CA LYS A 139 0.22 -7.06 -4.89
C LYS A 139 -0.42 -5.69 -5.10
N TRP A 140 -1.38 -5.36 -4.26
CA TRP A 140 -2.03 -4.05 -4.27
C TRP A 140 -1.04 -2.91 -4.00
N ALA A 141 -0.19 -3.06 -2.99
CA ALA A 141 0.83 -2.07 -2.66
C ALA A 141 1.84 -1.89 -3.79
N ALA A 142 2.29 -2.99 -4.42
CA ALA A 142 3.18 -2.95 -5.58
C ALA A 142 2.54 -2.28 -6.80
N ALA A 143 1.25 -2.48 -7.03
CA ALA A 143 0.52 -1.80 -8.10
C ALA A 143 0.38 -0.29 -7.85
N ALA A 144 0.15 0.11 -6.59
CA ALA A 144 0.04 1.51 -6.21
C ALA A 144 1.41 2.23 -6.19
N ARG A 145 2.50 1.51 -5.85
CA ARG A 145 3.87 2.04 -5.78
C ARG A 145 4.88 1.08 -6.42
N PRO A 146 4.93 0.98 -7.74
CA PRO A 146 5.75 -0.04 -8.43
C PRO A 146 7.27 0.14 -8.23
N ASN A 147 7.72 1.36 -7.93
CA ASN A 147 9.14 1.65 -7.69
C ASN A 147 9.56 1.40 -6.22
N ASP A 148 8.60 1.24 -5.32
CA ASP A 148 8.80 1.16 -3.86
C ASP A 148 8.42 -0.23 -3.31
N THR A 149 8.63 -1.28 -4.09
CA THR A 149 8.36 -2.65 -3.65
C THR A 149 9.44 -3.18 -2.69
N PRO A 150 9.10 -4.12 -1.80
CA PRO A 150 10.07 -4.73 -0.90
C PRO A 150 11.24 -5.35 -1.68
N ARG A 151 12.46 -4.90 -1.41
CA ARG A 151 13.70 -5.45 -1.99
C ARG A 151 14.47 -6.29 -0.96
N TRP A 152 14.10 -6.19 0.31
CA TRP A 152 14.67 -6.95 1.41
C TRP A 152 13.68 -7.02 2.60
N ASN A 153 14.05 -7.75 3.65
CA ASN A 153 13.30 -7.76 4.91
C ASN A 153 13.26 -6.37 5.54
N PHE A 154 12.27 -6.11 6.37
CA PHE A 154 12.05 -4.82 7.06
C PHE A 154 11.78 -3.65 6.13
N HIS A 155 11.22 -3.88 4.94
CA HIS A 155 10.55 -2.83 4.17
C HIS A 155 9.22 -2.48 4.84
N LYS A 156 8.86 -1.20 4.81
CA LYS A 156 7.67 -0.69 5.49
C LYS A 156 6.76 0.01 4.50
N TYR A 157 5.45 -0.32 4.55
CA TYR A 157 4.40 0.42 3.88
C TYR A 157 3.56 1.14 4.93
N LEU A 158 3.38 2.45 4.78
CA LEU A 158 2.47 3.24 5.61
C LEU A 158 1.15 3.41 4.88
N VAL A 159 0.10 2.83 5.42
CA VAL A 159 -1.29 3.07 5.02
C VAL A 159 -1.81 4.26 5.82
N GLY A 160 -2.40 5.23 5.12
CA GLY A 160 -3.03 6.40 5.71
C GLY A 160 -4.38 6.08 6.34
N ARG A 161 -4.95 7.05 7.06
CA ARG A 161 -6.27 6.95 7.70
C ARG A 161 -7.41 6.75 6.71
N ASP A 162 -7.21 7.11 5.46
CA ASP A 162 -8.12 6.93 4.33
C ASP A 162 -8.05 5.54 3.69
N GLY A 163 -7.10 4.71 4.15
CA GLY A 163 -6.86 3.37 3.65
C GLY A 163 -5.99 3.29 2.39
N TYR A 164 -5.48 4.41 1.88
CA TYR A 164 -4.52 4.41 0.77
C TYR A 164 -3.08 4.42 1.26
N LEU A 165 -2.13 4.03 0.38
CA LEU A 165 -0.71 4.12 0.72
C LEU A 165 -0.28 5.59 0.82
N ALA A 166 0.04 6.01 2.03
CA ALA A 166 0.56 7.33 2.31
C ALA A 166 2.06 7.42 2.00
N ASP A 167 2.84 6.39 2.37
CA ASP A 167 4.28 6.36 2.17
C ASP A 167 4.85 4.93 2.15
N SER A 168 6.14 4.80 1.80
CA SER A 168 6.91 3.56 1.90
C SER A 168 8.34 3.85 2.32
N PHE A 169 8.96 2.91 3.04
CA PHE A 169 10.32 3.09 3.55
C PHE A 169 11.13 1.82 3.30
N ALA A 170 12.28 2.00 2.66
CA ALA A 170 13.22 0.92 2.40
C ALA A 170 13.76 0.32 3.71
N THR A 171 14.28 -0.89 3.62
CA THR A 171 14.90 -1.64 4.73
C THR A 171 15.88 -0.81 5.57
N THR A 172 16.72 0.00 4.92
CA THR A 172 17.77 0.81 5.57
C THR A 172 17.24 1.98 6.40
N ILE A 173 15.95 2.30 6.28
CA ILE A 173 15.31 3.36 7.08
C ILE A 173 14.90 2.75 8.42
N GLU A 174 15.57 3.16 9.49
CA GLU A 174 15.27 2.73 10.84
C GLU A 174 13.85 3.13 11.26
N PRO A 175 13.13 2.30 12.02
CA PRO A 175 11.75 2.60 12.42
C PRO A 175 11.60 3.94 13.18
N THR A 176 12.61 4.35 13.92
CA THR A 176 12.63 5.60 14.68
C THR A 176 13.15 6.80 13.90
N ASP A 177 13.46 6.62 12.60
CA ASP A 177 13.93 7.69 11.72
C ASP A 177 12.90 8.83 11.62
N THR A 178 13.39 10.05 11.57
CA THR A 178 12.57 11.26 11.48
C THR A 178 11.62 11.24 10.27
N ARG A 179 12.00 10.61 9.16
CA ARG A 179 11.16 10.45 7.97
C ARG A 179 9.87 9.69 8.29
N ILE A 180 9.97 8.56 9.02
CA ILE A 180 8.81 7.76 9.44
C ILE A 180 7.98 8.56 10.45
N LYS A 181 8.60 9.14 11.47
CA LYS A 181 7.90 9.97 12.48
C LYS A 181 7.16 11.15 11.85
N THR A 182 7.78 11.83 10.87
CA THR A 182 7.14 12.93 10.14
C THR A 182 5.95 12.47 9.31
N ALA A 183 6.09 11.34 8.60
CA ALA A 183 4.98 10.78 7.82
C ALA A 183 3.81 10.37 8.74
N LEU A 184 4.10 9.72 9.88
CA LEU A 184 3.10 9.39 10.90
C LEU A 184 2.43 10.64 11.48
N ALA A 185 3.20 11.68 11.81
CA ALA A 185 2.65 12.92 12.35
C ALA A 185 1.62 13.56 11.41
N ARG A 186 1.87 13.54 10.09
CA ARG A 186 0.90 14.01 9.08
C ARG A 186 -0.39 13.20 9.13
N GLN A 187 -0.32 11.88 9.27
CA GLN A 187 -1.50 11.02 9.35
C GLN A 187 -2.26 11.16 10.67
N LEU A 188 -1.58 11.52 11.75
CA LEU A 188 -2.17 11.66 13.09
C LEU A 188 -2.72 13.06 13.35
N SER A 189 -2.30 14.10 12.61
CA SER A 189 -2.78 15.47 12.72
C SER A 189 -3.98 15.80 11.82
N SER A 190 -4.31 14.92 10.85
CA SER A 190 -5.46 15.08 9.95
C SER A 190 -6.75 14.61 10.67
N ALA A 191 -7.20 15.33 11.68
CA ALA A 191 -8.48 15.12 12.37
C ALA A 191 -9.48 16.19 11.94
#